data_682dca792baa0b2416001da32ffc4a1b
#
_entry.id   682dca792baa0b2416001da32ffc4a1b
#
_cell.length_a   1.000
_cell.length_b   1.000
_cell.length_c   1.000
_cell.angle_alpha   90.00
_cell.angle_beta   90.00
_cell.angle_gamma   90.00
#
_symmetry.space_group_name_H-M   'P 1'
#
loop_
_entity.id
_entity.type
_entity.pdbx_description
1 polymer ?
#
loop_
_entity_poly.entity_id
_entity_poly.type
_entity_poly.pdbx_seq_one_letter_code
_entity_poly.pdbx_strand_id
1 'polypeptide(L)'
;MVIDIAGVSVPDWVALAPTFAFVGAAMLTFLVDTIEPEPGTSSNSVLTGVAVVGSLVAFLTAGYFLVVGVGQGESGAISLFQDQLVVDGMSLFFVLVIASVTALVSLASYDYLEGQTYQAEYYGLVLLAATGMSLMASANSLATAFVSLELSSLPSYALVAFLKKNRGSVEAGLKYFLVGAVSSSVLAYGISLVYAASGRMQFAAVAEALGSEPEFVGLLGVGVIMVLLGFAFKTASVPFHFWAPEAYEGAPAPVSAFLSSASKAAGFVLAFRVFLTAFPEVGGLGGADPAVDWIVATQVLAVVTMTVGNFAAATQEKVKRMLAYSSVGHAGYVLIGLAALTAPDRGLVLGASMMHLIVYGFMNTGAFLFVALAEYWGVGRTFEDYNGLSTQAPLACAAMTIFLFSLAGLPVGGGFLSKFYLLLATANGATWLLAAALIINSALSLFYYSRVVKAMWFEEADDPVEIDSYPTSLYAAVVIAAIATVLLLPAFGLLSPSSFDAAISLF
;
A
#
# COMPACT_ATOMS: atom_id res chain seq x y z
N MET A 1 -29.48 -10.64 -1.68
CA MET A 1 -29.96 -9.69 -2.71
C MET A 1 -29.43 -10.13 -4.07
N VAL A 2 -29.97 -9.55 -5.15
CA VAL A 2 -29.49 -9.81 -6.51
C VAL A 2 -29.02 -8.47 -7.06
N ILE A 3 -27.89 -8.45 -7.74
CA ILE A 3 -27.32 -7.28 -8.43
C ILE A 3 -27.31 -7.54 -9.93
N ASP A 4 -27.35 -6.49 -10.72
CA ASP A 4 -27.18 -6.57 -12.17
C ASP A 4 -25.73 -6.25 -12.53
N ILE A 5 -25.09 -7.15 -13.27
CA ILE A 5 -23.75 -6.94 -13.83
C ILE A 5 -23.85 -7.06 -15.34
N ALA A 6 -23.81 -5.95 -16.05
CA ALA A 6 -23.89 -5.88 -17.51
C ALA A 6 -25.11 -6.61 -18.11
N GLY A 7 -26.28 -6.48 -17.50
CA GLY A 7 -27.54 -7.11 -17.93
C GLY A 7 -27.74 -8.57 -17.44
N VAL A 8 -26.85 -9.05 -16.55
CA VAL A 8 -26.96 -10.39 -15.95
C VAL A 8 -27.23 -10.26 -14.45
N SER A 9 -28.37 -10.78 -14.02
CA SER A 9 -28.73 -10.81 -12.59
C SER A 9 -27.96 -11.90 -11.86
N VAL A 10 -27.12 -11.51 -10.88
CA VAL A 10 -26.29 -12.42 -10.08
C VAL A 10 -26.50 -12.16 -8.58
N PRO A 11 -26.19 -13.13 -7.70
CA PRO A 11 -26.20 -12.87 -6.27
C PRO A 11 -25.22 -11.74 -5.88
N ASP A 12 -25.56 -10.94 -4.88
CA ASP A 12 -24.80 -9.76 -4.44
C ASP A 12 -23.35 -10.09 -4.00
N TRP A 13 -23.12 -11.27 -3.40
CA TRP A 13 -21.78 -11.70 -3.00
C TRP A 13 -20.80 -11.85 -4.19
N VAL A 14 -21.29 -11.92 -5.44
CA VAL A 14 -20.44 -11.93 -6.65
C VAL A 14 -19.63 -10.63 -6.77
N ALA A 15 -20.08 -9.54 -6.16
CA ALA A 15 -19.30 -8.30 -6.09
C ALA A 15 -17.94 -8.49 -5.39
N LEU A 16 -17.78 -9.51 -4.54
CA LEU A 16 -16.50 -9.91 -3.93
C LEU A 16 -15.66 -10.87 -4.79
N ALA A 17 -16.02 -11.12 -6.04
CA ALA A 17 -15.27 -12.02 -6.92
C ALA A 17 -13.75 -11.69 -6.98
N PRO A 18 -13.30 -10.41 -7.02
CA PRO A 18 -11.88 -10.11 -6.96
C PRO A 18 -11.19 -10.61 -5.68
N THR A 19 -11.87 -10.51 -4.53
CA THR A 19 -11.38 -11.03 -3.24
C THR A 19 -11.35 -12.55 -3.23
N PHE A 20 -12.39 -13.20 -3.77
CA PHE A 20 -12.44 -14.67 -3.88
C PHE A 20 -11.37 -15.23 -4.81
N ALA A 21 -10.90 -14.48 -5.80
CA ALA A 21 -9.78 -14.88 -6.62
C ALA A 21 -8.49 -15.08 -5.80
N PHE A 22 -8.19 -14.18 -4.86
CA PHE A 22 -7.07 -14.35 -3.94
C PHE A 22 -7.26 -15.55 -3.00
N VAL A 23 -8.45 -15.70 -2.42
CA VAL A 23 -8.77 -16.84 -1.52
C VAL A 23 -8.61 -18.15 -2.26
N GLY A 24 -9.20 -18.26 -3.46
CA GLY A 24 -9.12 -19.47 -4.29
C GLY A 24 -7.69 -19.80 -4.68
N ALA A 25 -6.90 -18.80 -5.07
CA ALA A 25 -5.49 -18.99 -5.38
C ALA A 25 -4.69 -19.43 -4.15
N ALA A 26 -4.93 -18.84 -2.95
CA ALA A 26 -4.29 -19.27 -1.71
C ALA A 26 -4.62 -20.72 -1.36
N MET A 27 -5.88 -21.13 -1.50
CA MET A 27 -6.27 -22.53 -1.28
C MET A 27 -5.63 -23.48 -2.28
N LEU A 28 -5.50 -23.05 -3.54
CA LEU A 28 -4.85 -23.86 -4.57
C LEU A 28 -3.34 -24.02 -4.32
N THR A 29 -2.64 -23.02 -3.79
CA THR A 29 -1.22 -23.18 -3.43
C THR A 29 -1.03 -24.25 -2.36
N PHE A 30 -1.88 -24.29 -1.33
CA PHE A 30 -1.83 -25.34 -0.30
C PHE A 30 -2.24 -26.72 -0.84
N LEU A 31 -3.19 -26.77 -1.79
CA LEU A 31 -3.57 -28.03 -2.43
C LEU A 31 -2.42 -28.58 -3.27
N VAL A 32 -1.72 -27.75 -4.04
CA VAL A 32 -0.55 -28.15 -4.84
C VAL A 32 0.53 -28.72 -3.93
N ASP A 33 0.83 -28.07 -2.82
CA ASP A 33 1.81 -28.53 -1.82
C ASP A 33 1.43 -29.90 -1.20
N THR A 34 0.13 -30.11 -0.95
CA THR A 34 -0.38 -31.39 -0.43
C THR A 34 -0.20 -32.54 -1.41
N ILE A 35 -0.29 -32.26 -2.72
CA ILE A 35 -0.15 -33.28 -3.79
C ILE A 35 1.33 -33.56 -4.08
N GLU A 36 2.18 -32.55 -4.01
CA GLU A 36 3.60 -32.61 -4.36
C GLU A 36 4.45 -31.91 -3.26
N PRO A 37 4.61 -32.57 -2.09
CA PRO A 37 5.19 -31.93 -0.89
C PRO A 37 6.71 -31.68 -0.98
N GLU A 38 7.42 -32.26 -1.96
CA GLU A 38 8.82 -31.99 -2.21
C GLU A 38 8.97 -31.03 -3.39
N PRO A 39 9.55 -29.81 -3.20
CA PRO A 39 9.66 -28.82 -4.27
C PRO A 39 10.68 -29.28 -5.32
N GLY A 40 10.20 -29.92 -6.40
CA GLY A 40 10.93 -29.99 -7.67
C GLY A 40 10.80 -28.67 -8.42
N THR A 41 11.66 -28.42 -9.40
CA THR A 41 11.58 -27.23 -10.27
C THR A 41 10.22 -27.07 -10.97
N SER A 42 9.50 -28.16 -11.20
CA SER A 42 8.14 -28.17 -11.76
C SER A 42 7.10 -27.61 -10.79
N SER A 43 7.20 -27.91 -9.50
CA SER A 43 6.26 -27.42 -8.49
C SER A 43 6.36 -25.90 -8.30
N ASN A 44 7.57 -25.32 -8.33
CA ASN A 44 7.75 -23.88 -8.19
C ASN A 44 7.05 -23.09 -9.31
N SER A 45 7.11 -23.55 -10.55
CA SER A 45 6.43 -22.88 -11.68
C SER A 45 4.90 -22.93 -11.55
N VAL A 46 4.33 -24.02 -11.01
CA VAL A 46 2.89 -24.14 -10.76
C VAL A 46 2.44 -23.20 -9.65
N LEU A 47 3.16 -23.16 -8.52
CA LEU A 47 2.85 -22.29 -7.38
C LEU A 47 2.88 -20.81 -7.79
N THR A 48 3.94 -20.40 -8.48
CA THR A 48 4.05 -19.05 -9.03
C THR A 48 2.93 -18.76 -10.02
N GLY A 49 2.64 -19.71 -10.93
CA GLY A 49 1.55 -19.60 -11.90
C GLY A 49 0.20 -19.38 -11.24
N VAL A 50 -0.12 -20.15 -10.20
CA VAL A 50 -1.35 -20.00 -9.42
C VAL A 50 -1.43 -18.61 -8.77
N ALA A 51 -0.35 -18.15 -8.15
CA ALA A 51 -0.32 -16.85 -7.47
C ALA A 51 -0.45 -15.68 -8.46
N VAL A 52 0.28 -15.74 -9.58
CA VAL A 52 0.20 -14.69 -10.63
C VAL A 52 -1.16 -14.69 -11.30
N VAL A 53 -1.67 -15.85 -11.72
CA VAL A 53 -2.98 -15.95 -12.39
C VAL A 53 -4.11 -15.53 -11.45
N GLY A 54 -4.10 -15.97 -10.19
CA GLY A 54 -5.09 -15.55 -9.18
C GLY A 54 -5.10 -14.04 -8.97
N SER A 55 -3.91 -13.42 -8.89
CA SER A 55 -3.78 -11.96 -8.78
C SER A 55 -4.23 -11.23 -10.04
N LEU A 56 -3.93 -11.76 -11.24
CA LEU A 56 -4.42 -11.19 -12.51
C LEU A 56 -5.94 -11.33 -12.66
N VAL A 57 -6.53 -12.44 -12.23
CA VAL A 57 -8.00 -12.61 -12.20
C VAL A 57 -8.63 -11.58 -11.27
N ALA A 58 -8.05 -11.35 -10.07
CA ALA A 58 -8.53 -10.30 -9.16
C ALA A 58 -8.42 -8.90 -9.82
N PHE A 59 -7.30 -8.60 -10.48
CA PHE A 59 -7.07 -7.34 -11.18
C PHE A 59 -8.09 -7.12 -12.31
N LEU A 60 -8.23 -8.10 -13.20
CA LEU A 60 -9.13 -8.01 -14.36
C LEU A 60 -10.59 -7.93 -13.95
N THR A 61 -10.99 -8.69 -12.92
CA THR A 61 -12.37 -8.67 -12.40
C THR A 61 -12.69 -7.33 -11.73
N ALA A 62 -11.78 -6.79 -10.90
CA ALA A 62 -11.96 -5.48 -10.29
C ALA A 62 -12.01 -4.37 -11.36
N GLY A 63 -11.13 -4.43 -12.36
CA GLY A 63 -11.13 -3.49 -13.49
C GLY A 63 -12.41 -3.56 -14.32
N TYR A 64 -12.88 -4.77 -14.61
CA TYR A 64 -14.15 -4.97 -15.30
C TYR A 64 -15.33 -4.40 -14.49
N PHE A 65 -15.39 -4.65 -13.18
CA PHE A 65 -16.43 -4.14 -12.32
C PHE A 65 -16.42 -2.59 -12.24
N LEU A 66 -15.25 -1.97 -12.21
CA LEU A 66 -15.13 -0.51 -12.29
C LEU A 66 -15.68 0.04 -13.60
N VAL A 67 -15.37 -0.59 -14.73
CA VAL A 67 -15.81 -0.14 -16.06
C VAL A 67 -17.32 -0.29 -16.25
N VAL A 68 -17.93 -1.38 -15.75
CA VAL A 68 -19.37 -1.62 -15.86
C VAL A 68 -20.20 -0.96 -14.74
N GLY A 69 -19.53 -0.24 -13.82
CA GLY A 69 -20.18 0.55 -12.77
C GLY A 69 -20.73 -0.25 -11.59
N VAL A 70 -20.18 -1.44 -11.31
CA VAL A 70 -20.59 -2.23 -10.13
C VAL A 70 -20.31 -1.45 -8.84
N GLY A 71 -21.33 -1.28 -7.99
CA GLY A 71 -21.21 -0.53 -6.74
C GLY A 71 -21.02 0.98 -6.92
N GLN A 72 -21.42 1.55 -8.08
CA GLN A 72 -21.26 2.95 -8.42
C GLN A 72 -22.52 3.52 -9.09
N GLY A 73 -22.63 4.86 -9.16
CA GLY A 73 -23.69 5.55 -9.87
C GLY A 73 -25.10 5.14 -9.38
N GLU A 74 -25.99 4.81 -10.30
CA GLU A 74 -27.39 4.46 -10.00
C GLU A 74 -27.53 3.13 -9.21
N SER A 75 -26.56 2.19 -9.34
CA SER A 75 -26.57 0.95 -8.56
C SER A 75 -26.21 1.17 -7.09
N GLY A 76 -25.53 2.28 -6.77
CA GLY A 76 -25.06 2.59 -5.43
C GLY A 76 -24.04 1.57 -4.89
N ALA A 77 -23.53 1.82 -3.70
CA ALA A 77 -22.64 0.89 -3.00
C ALA A 77 -23.39 -0.40 -2.63
N ILE A 78 -22.73 -1.56 -2.81
CA ILE A 78 -23.30 -2.88 -2.52
C ILE A 78 -22.89 -3.30 -1.12
N SER A 79 -23.85 -3.25 -0.18
CA SER A 79 -23.68 -3.70 1.19
C SER A 79 -23.86 -5.22 1.30
N LEU A 80 -22.97 -5.87 2.02
CA LEU A 80 -22.92 -7.31 2.19
C LEU A 80 -22.81 -7.69 3.66
N PHE A 81 -23.34 -8.89 4.01
CA PHE A 81 -23.25 -9.48 5.35
C PHE A 81 -23.71 -8.53 6.46
N GLN A 82 -24.94 -7.97 6.31
CA GLN A 82 -25.51 -7.02 7.28
C GLN A 82 -24.64 -5.78 7.48
N ASP A 83 -24.23 -5.17 6.39
CA ASP A 83 -23.39 -3.97 6.35
C ASP A 83 -21.98 -4.13 6.97
N GLN A 84 -21.46 -5.37 7.06
CA GLN A 84 -20.09 -5.60 7.51
C GLN A 84 -19.06 -5.29 6.42
N LEU A 85 -19.43 -5.50 5.16
CA LEU A 85 -18.61 -5.22 3.98
C LEU A 85 -19.38 -4.36 2.98
N VAL A 86 -18.67 -3.54 2.22
CA VAL A 86 -19.21 -2.74 1.13
C VAL A 86 -18.32 -2.86 -0.10
N VAL A 87 -18.94 -3.08 -1.26
CA VAL A 87 -18.26 -3.00 -2.55
C VAL A 87 -18.73 -1.74 -3.28
N ASP A 88 -17.78 -0.87 -3.57
CA ASP A 88 -17.97 0.42 -4.24
C ASP A 88 -16.76 0.76 -5.12
N GLY A 89 -16.78 1.91 -5.76
CA GLY A 89 -15.68 2.39 -6.62
C GLY A 89 -14.34 2.44 -5.88
N MET A 90 -14.32 2.85 -4.60
CA MET A 90 -13.08 2.92 -3.81
C MET A 90 -12.52 1.53 -3.51
N SER A 91 -13.36 0.58 -3.09
CA SER A 91 -12.90 -0.79 -2.82
C SER A 91 -12.32 -1.45 -4.07
N LEU A 92 -13.01 -1.33 -5.21
CA LEU A 92 -12.56 -1.89 -6.49
C LEU A 92 -11.26 -1.24 -6.98
N PHE A 93 -11.12 0.08 -6.85
CA PHE A 93 -9.90 0.82 -7.19
C PHE A 93 -8.69 0.32 -6.37
N PHE A 94 -8.87 0.14 -5.06
CA PHE A 94 -7.77 -0.36 -4.22
C PHE A 94 -7.47 -1.84 -4.44
N VAL A 95 -8.46 -2.66 -4.80
CA VAL A 95 -8.21 -4.04 -5.22
C VAL A 95 -7.34 -4.09 -6.48
N LEU A 96 -7.52 -3.16 -7.44
CA LEU A 96 -6.60 -3.04 -8.59
C LEU A 96 -5.16 -2.78 -8.15
N VAL A 97 -4.95 -1.84 -7.20
CA VAL A 97 -3.61 -1.55 -6.66
C VAL A 97 -3.01 -2.78 -6.00
N ILE A 98 -3.77 -3.44 -5.12
CA ILE A 98 -3.32 -4.63 -4.37
C ILE A 98 -2.98 -5.77 -5.34
N ALA A 99 -3.86 -6.02 -6.30
CA ALA A 99 -3.71 -7.13 -7.25
C ALA A 99 -2.52 -6.92 -8.20
N SER A 100 -2.29 -5.70 -8.69
CA SER A 100 -1.15 -5.39 -9.56
C SER A 100 0.19 -5.60 -8.84
N VAL A 101 0.30 -5.13 -7.59
CA VAL A 101 1.51 -5.33 -6.77
C VAL A 101 1.70 -6.81 -6.43
N THR A 102 0.61 -7.52 -6.05
CA THR A 102 0.68 -8.95 -5.72
C THR A 102 1.14 -9.79 -6.92
N ALA A 103 0.65 -9.48 -8.14
CA ALA A 103 1.07 -10.16 -9.36
C ALA A 103 2.56 -9.94 -9.65
N LEU A 104 3.04 -8.69 -9.58
CA LEU A 104 4.46 -8.36 -9.80
C LEU A 104 5.38 -9.03 -8.78
N VAL A 105 5.01 -8.98 -7.51
CA VAL A 105 5.77 -9.62 -6.42
C VAL A 105 5.78 -11.13 -6.58
N SER A 106 4.64 -11.75 -6.89
CA SER A 106 4.58 -13.20 -7.13
C SER A 106 5.42 -13.63 -8.32
N LEU A 107 5.38 -12.87 -9.43
CA LEU A 107 6.21 -13.13 -10.61
C LEU A 107 7.71 -13.03 -10.29
N ALA A 108 8.11 -11.97 -9.61
CA ALA A 108 9.51 -11.74 -9.23
C ALA A 108 10.03 -12.81 -8.26
N SER A 109 9.16 -13.35 -7.40
CA SER A 109 9.52 -14.34 -6.39
C SER A 109 9.89 -15.70 -6.98
N TYR A 110 9.54 -15.98 -8.25
CA TYR A 110 9.90 -17.22 -8.92
C TYR A 110 11.41 -17.46 -8.92
N ASP A 111 12.17 -16.52 -9.47
CA ASP A 111 13.62 -16.62 -9.53
C ASP A 111 14.28 -16.32 -8.17
N TYR A 112 13.71 -15.37 -7.42
CA TYR A 112 14.27 -14.95 -6.12
C TYR A 112 14.24 -16.06 -5.06
N LEU A 113 13.25 -16.96 -5.13
CA LEU A 113 13.09 -18.08 -4.19
C LEU A 113 13.69 -19.39 -4.73
N GLU A 114 14.43 -19.36 -5.83
CA GLU A 114 15.07 -20.56 -6.36
C GLU A 114 15.93 -21.23 -5.30
N GLY A 115 15.74 -22.54 -5.10
CA GLY A 115 16.44 -23.31 -4.07
C GLY A 115 16.01 -23.06 -2.61
N GLN A 116 15.01 -22.22 -2.37
CA GLN A 116 14.42 -22.05 -1.03
C GLN A 116 13.35 -23.13 -0.76
N THR A 117 13.25 -23.55 0.49
CA THR A 117 12.18 -24.43 0.99
C THR A 117 10.93 -23.61 1.32
N TYR A 118 9.77 -24.26 1.45
CA TYR A 118 8.52 -23.64 1.88
C TYR A 118 7.93 -22.61 0.90
N GLN A 119 8.07 -22.86 -0.40
CA GLN A 119 7.58 -21.92 -1.42
C GLN A 119 6.06 -21.86 -1.47
N ALA A 120 5.35 -22.96 -1.22
CA ALA A 120 3.89 -22.98 -1.16
C ALA A 120 3.36 -22.09 -0.03
N GLU A 121 3.99 -22.18 1.15
CA GLU A 121 3.66 -21.31 2.28
C GLU A 121 3.95 -19.84 1.95
N TYR A 122 5.03 -19.55 1.24
CA TYR A 122 5.34 -18.19 0.82
C TYR A 122 4.22 -17.60 -0.06
N TYR A 123 3.85 -18.28 -1.15
CA TYR A 123 2.78 -17.80 -2.03
C TYR A 123 1.42 -17.81 -1.34
N GLY A 124 1.13 -18.83 -0.52
CA GLY A 124 -0.07 -18.88 0.29
C GLY A 124 -0.19 -17.69 1.25
N LEU A 125 0.90 -17.32 1.93
CA LEU A 125 0.94 -16.17 2.84
C LEU A 125 0.81 -14.83 2.09
N VAL A 126 1.42 -14.68 0.91
CA VAL A 126 1.25 -13.49 0.05
C VAL A 126 -0.21 -13.32 -0.35
N LEU A 127 -0.86 -14.39 -0.81
CA LEU A 127 -2.27 -14.36 -1.24
C LEU A 127 -3.24 -14.17 -0.07
N LEU A 128 -2.96 -14.75 1.11
CA LEU A 128 -3.76 -14.52 2.32
C LEU A 128 -3.63 -13.07 2.80
N ALA A 129 -2.40 -12.50 2.76
CA ALA A 129 -2.21 -11.09 3.06
C ALA A 129 -2.97 -10.19 2.06
N ALA A 130 -2.92 -10.50 0.75
CA ALA A 130 -3.68 -9.78 -0.28
C ALA A 130 -5.19 -9.90 -0.09
N THR A 131 -5.69 -11.07 0.35
CA THR A 131 -7.09 -11.26 0.76
C THR A 131 -7.47 -10.31 1.89
N GLY A 132 -6.65 -10.27 2.96
CA GLY A 132 -6.86 -9.33 4.07
C GLY A 132 -6.87 -7.87 3.61
N MET A 133 -5.94 -7.50 2.72
CA MET A 133 -5.85 -6.14 2.14
C MET A 133 -7.09 -5.80 1.30
N SER A 134 -7.60 -6.74 0.51
CA SER A 134 -8.85 -6.57 -0.26
C SER A 134 -10.06 -6.39 0.65
N LEU A 135 -10.14 -7.15 1.75
CA LEU A 135 -11.19 -6.98 2.76
C LEU A 135 -11.07 -5.65 3.52
N MET A 136 -9.84 -5.14 3.77
CA MET A 136 -9.63 -3.80 4.32
C MET A 136 -10.24 -2.72 3.42
N ALA A 137 -10.10 -2.87 2.10
CA ALA A 137 -10.68 -1.95 1.12
C ALA A 137 -12.22 -1.99 1.12
N SER A 138 -12.83 -3.10 1.52
CA SER A 138 -14.28 -3.30 1.56
C SER A 138 -14.89 -3.24 2.97
N ALA A 139 -14.09 -3.03 4.03
CA ALA A 139 -14.58 -3.00 5.40
C ALA A 139 -15.59 -1.87 5.63
N ASN A 140 -16.71 -2.18 6.29
CA ASN A 140 -17.78 -1.22 6.60
C ASN A 140 -18.19 -1.24 8.08
N SER A 141 -17.38 -1.89 8.92
CA SER A 141 -17.53 -1.87 10.37
C SER A 141 -16.18 -1.85 11.06
N LEU A 142 -16.11 -1.35 12.30
CA LEU A 142 -14.89 -1.37 13.11
C LEU A 142 -14.41 -2.80 13.39
N ALA A 143 -15.33 -3.77 13.48
CA ALA A 143 -14.99 -5.18 13.67
C ALA A 143 -14.32 -5.76 12.40
N THR A 144 -14.91 -5.57 11.23
CA THR A 144 -14.30 -6.03 9.97
C THR A 144 -13.02 -5.28 9.65
N ALA A 145 -12.91 -3.99 10.00
CA ALA A 145 -11.68 -3.22 9.91
C ALA A 145 -10.54 -3.89 10.69
N PHE A 146 -10.78 -4.27 11.94
CA PHE A 146 -9.80 -4.95 12.77
C PHE A 146 -9.42 -6.32 12.24
N VAL A 147 -10.42 -7.17 11.94
CA VAL A 147 -10.18 -8.54 11.47
C VAL A 147 -9.45 -8.58 10.13
N SER A 148 -9.83 -7.72 9.17
CA SER A 148 -9.17 -7.65 7.87
C SER A 148 -7.73 -7.12 7.97
N LEU A 149 -7.47 -6.16 8.88
CA LEU A 149 -6.13 -5.67 9.17
C LEU A 149 -5.24 -6.78 9.73
N GLU A 150 -5.73 -7.60 10.67
CA GLU A 150 -4.99 -8.73 11.22
C GLU A 150 -4.78 -9.84 10.18
N LEU A 151 -5.78 -10.14 9.35
CA LEU A 151 -5.64 -11.11 8.25
C LEU A 151 -4.55 -10.68 7.25
N SER A 152 -4.35 -9.39 7.05
CA SER A 152 -3.25 -8.85 6.26
C SER A 152 -1.91 -8.88 6.99
N SER A 153 -1.90 -8.65 8.31
CA SER A 153 -0.69 -8.42 9.11
C SER A 153 0.00 -9.71 9.56
N LEU A 154 -0.76 -10.70 10.04
CA LEU A 154 -0.20 -11.97 10.53
C LEU A 154 0.62 -12.72 9.46
N PRO A 155 0.11 -12.91 8.22
CA PRO A 155 0.92 -13.47 7.15
C PRO A 155 2.15 -12.61 6.82
N SER A 156 2.02 -11.29 6.89
CA SER A 156 3.11 -10.36 6.60
C SER A 156 4.27 -10.49 7.59
N TYR A 157 4.01 -10.74 8.87
CA TYR A 157 5.06 -10.98 9.87
C TYR A 157 5.87 -12.23 9.53
N ALA A 158 5.19 -13.31 9.12
CA ALA A 158 5.84 -14.55 8.70
C ALA A 158 6.65 -14.35 7.41
N LEU A 159 6.13 -13.59 6.45
CA LEU A 159 6.85 -13.27 5.20
C LEU A 159 8.15 -12.47 5.45
N VAL A 160 8.17 -11.53 6.40
CA VAL A 160 9.39 -10.79 6.77
C VAL A 160 10.44 -11.73 7.34
N ALA A 161 10.03 -12.71 8.15
CA ALA A 161 10.93 -13.71 8.76
C ALA A 161 11.18 -14.93 7.85
N PHE A 162 10.80 -14.89 6.56
CA PHE A 162 10.78 -16.08 5.70
C PHE A 162 12.16 -16.73 5.52
N LEU A 163 13.22 -15.93 5.40
CA LEU A 163 14.59 -16.42 5.29
C LEU A 163 15.14 -16.89 6.65
N LYS A 164 14.64 -18.03 7.13
CA LYS A 164 14.92 -18.58 8.49
C LYS A 164 16.38 -18.71 8.84
N LYS A 165 17.27 -18.92 7.87
CA LYS A 165 18.73 -19.00 8.06
C LYS A 165 19.40 -17.62 8.15
N ASN A 166 18.72 -16.56 7.75
CA ASN A 166 19.22 -15.19 7.83
C ASN A 166 18.78 -14.56 9.16
N ARG A 167 19.72 -14.34 10.07
CA ARG A 167 19.45 -13.74 11.39
C ARG A 167 18.78 -12.37 11.28
N GLY A 168 19.16 -11.55 10.28
CA GLY A 168 18.56 -10.24 10.05
C GLY A 168 17.08 -10.33 9.68
N SER A 169 16.70 -11.32 8.86
CA SER A 169 15.30 -11.57 8.48
C SER A 169 14.45 -11.98 9.70
N VAL A 170 14.97 -12.91 10.52
CA VAL A 170 14.26 -13.39 11.72
C VAL A 170 14.10 -12.27 12.76
N GLU A 171 15.16 -11.48 12.99
CA GLU A 171 15.14 -10.34 13.91
C GLU A 171 14.15 -9.26 13.43
N ALA A 172 14.16 -8.94 12.13
CA ALA A 172 13.25 -7.98 11.52
C ALA A 172 11.78 -8.44 11.65
N GLY A 173 11.50 -9.73 11.39
CA GLY A 173 10.16 -10.30 11.56
C GLY A 173 9.68 -10.25 12.99
N LEU A 174 10.54 -10.57 13.96
CA LEU A 174 10.21 -10.47 15.39
C LEU A 174 9.92 -9.02 15.80
N LYS A 175 10.75 -8.06 15.41
CA LYS A 175 10.52 -6.63 15.67
C LYS A 175 9.21 -6.16 15.06
N TYR A 176 8.92 -6.54 13.81
CA TYR A 176 7.69 -6.18 13.14
C TYR A 176 6.46 -6.75 13.84
N PHE A 177 6.52 -8.03 14.23
CA PHE A 177 5.46 -8.69 14.99
C PHE A 177 5.20 -8.02 16.35
N LEU A 178 6.24 -7.75 17.14
CA LEU A 178 6.09 -7.18 18.48
C LEU A 178 5.48 -5.76 18.42
N VAL A 179 5.97 -4.92 17.52
CA VAL A 179 5.42 -3.56 17.34
C VAL A 179 3.99 -3.62 16.79
N GLY A 180 3.74 -4.56 15.86
CA GLY A 180 2.42 -4.80 15.31
C GLY A 180 1.41 -5.22 16.37
N ALA A 181 1.76 -6.19 17.22
CA ALA A 181 0.89 -6.67 18.30
C ALA A 181 0.52 -5.56 19.30
N VAL A 182 1.48 -4.69 19.65
CA VAL A 182 1.20 -3.52 20.50
C VAL A 182 0.26 -2.55 19.78
N SER A 183 0.51 -2.26 18.51
CA SER A 183 -0.33 -1.34 17.72
C SER A 183 -1.76 -1.87 17.52
N SER A 184 -1.91 -3.16 17.24
CA SER A 184 -3.22 -3.81 17.14
C SER A 184 -3.97 -3.78 18.47
N SER A 185 -3.28 -3.93 19.59
CA SER A 185 -3.88 -3.79 20.91
C SER A 185 -4.39 -2.36 21.17
N VAL A 186 -3.61 -1.34 20.77
CA VAL A 186 -4.03 0.06 20.84
C VAL A 186 -5.25 0.30 19.95
N LEU A 187 -5.25 -0.21 18.71
CA LEU A 187 -6.39 -0.12 17.80
C LEU A 187 -7.65 -0.78 18.38
N ALA A 188 -7.53 -2.02 18.88
CA ALA A 188 -8.64 -2.76 19.47
C ALA A 188 -9.22 -2.04 20.68
N TYR A 189 -8.34 -1.49 21.54
CA TYR A 189 -8.78 -0.71 22.69
C TYR A 189 -9.47 0.59 22.25
N GLY A 190 -8.93 1.31 21.25
CA GLY A 190 -9.58 2.47 20.65
C GLY A 190 -10.98 2.16 20.11
N ILE A 191 -11.11 1.05 19.37
CA ILE A 191 -12.41 0.55 18.89
C ILE A 191 -13.35 0.26 20.06
N SER A 192 -12.88 -0.34 21.15
CA SER A 192 -13.73 -0.62 22.32
C SER A 192 -14.24 0.66 23.00
N LEU A 193 -13.44 1.73 23.02
CA LEU A 193 -13.84 3.03 23.56
C LEU A 193 -14.89 3.71 22.65
N VAL A 194 -14.70 3.64 21.33
CA VAL A 194 -15.70 4.12 20.36
C VAL A 194 -17.01 3.35 20.49
N TYR A 195 -16.93 2.01 20.64
CA TYR A 195 -18.10 1.19 20.89
C TYR A 195 -18.79 1.52 22.21
N ALA A 196 -18.04 1.76 23.29
CA ALA A 196 -18.60 2.17 24.57
C ALA A 196 -19.34 3.53 24.49
N ALA A 197 -18.88 4.44 23.62
CA ALA A 197 -19.50 5.75 23.42
C ALA A 197 -20.72 5.70 22.44
N SER A 198 -20.69 4.82 21.44
CA SER A 198 -21.69 4.78 20.36
C SER A 198 -22.69 3.62 20.45
N GLY A 199 -22.30 2.51 21.10
CA GLY A 199 -23.04 1.24 21.09
C GLY A 199 -23.11 0.56 19.71
N ARG A 200 -22.31 0.99 18.73
CA ARG A 200 -22.37 0.57 17.33
C ARG A 200 -20.99 0.20 16.79
N MET A 201 -20.97 -0.69 15.77
CA MET A 201 -19.75 -1.11 15.07
C MET A 201 -19.74 -0.74 13.59
N GLN A 202 -20.89 -0.72 12.91
CA GLN A 202 -21.03 -0.31 11.50
C GLN A 202 -20.72 1.19 11.39
N PHE A 203 -19.94 1.59 10.38
CA PHE A 203 -19.42 2.96 10.26
C PHE A 203 -20.55 4.02 10.23
N ALA A 204 -21.54 3.85 9.39
CA ALA A 204 -22.66 4.80 9.31
C ALA A 204 -23.46 4.87 10.63
N ALA A 205 -23.67 3.72 11.30
CA ALA A 205 -24.37 3.69 12.57
C ALA A 205 -23.54 4.31 13.71
N VAL A 206 -22.18 4.21 13.67
CA VAL A 206 -21.29 4.94 14.57
C VAL A 206 -21.44 6.44 14.34
N ALA A 207 -21.37 6.91 13.07
CA ALA A 207 -21.51 8.32 12.74
C ALA A 207 -22.86 8.88 13.21
N GLU A 208 -23.97 8.17 12.97
CA GLU A 208 -25.31 8.56 13.42
C GLU A 208 -25.38 8.68 14.96
N ALA A 209 -24.85 7.70 15.68
CA ALA A 209 -24.85 7.71 17.15
C ALA A 209 -23.99 8.84 17.72
N LEU A 210 -22.91 9.23 17.05
CA LEU A 210 -22.01 10.30 17.47
C LEU A 210 -22.47 11.71 17.05
N GLY A 211 -23.35 11.81 16.06
CA GLY A 211 -23.99 13.08 15.64
C GLY A 211 -25.02 13.63 16.65
N SER A 212 -25.52 12.80 17.57
CA SER A 212 -26.37 13.19 18.69
C SER A 212 -25.49 13.34 19.94
N GLU A 213 -25.19 14.54 20.40
CA GLU A 213 -24.39 14.92 21.58
C GLU A 213 -23.92 13.73 22.45
N PRO A 214 -22.73 13.16 22.21
CA PRO A 214 -22.29 11.93 22.88
C PRO A 214 -22.08 12.20 24.38
N GLU A 215 -22.66 11.37 25.23
CA GLU A 215 -22.58 11.49 26.70
C GLU A 215 -21.13 11.44 27.21
N PHE A 216 -20.21 10.77 26.48
CA PHE A 216 -18.82 10.53 26.87
C PHE A 216 -17.82 11.10 25.86
N VAL A 217 -17.88 12.41 25.55
CA VAL A 217 -16.98 13.07 24.57
C VAL A 217 -15.50 12.80 24.82
N GLY A 218 -15.04 12.83 26.08
CA GLY A 218 -13.64 12.56 26.41
C GLY A 218 -13.21 11.12 26.10
N LEU A 219 -14.08 10.15 26.38
CA LEU A 219 -13.82 8.73 26.09
C LEU A 219 -13.77 8.50 24.57
N LEU A 220 -14.70 9.08 23.84
CA LEU A 220 -14.76 9.06 22.40
C LEU A 220 -13.47 9.65 21.79
N GLY A 221 -13.03 10.80 22.29
CA GLY A 221 -11.83 11.48 21.81
C GLY A 221 -10.58 10.61 21.93
N VAL A 222 -10.38 9.99 23.08
CA VAL A 222 -9.28 9.04 23.29
C VAL A 222 -9.41 7.86 22.33
N GLY A 223 -10.62 7.29 22.16
CA GLY A 223 -10.87 6.18 21.25
C GLY A 223 -10.51 6.51 19.80
N VAL A 224 -10.96 7.66 19.27
CA VAL A 224 -10.66 8.11 17.91
C VAL A 224 -9.16 8.32 17.69
N ILE A 225 -8.46 8.94 18.64
CA ILE A 225 -7.00 9.10 18.55
C ILE A 225 -6.30 7.74 18.60
N MET A 226 -6.72 6.81 19.43
CA MET A 226 -6.13 5.45 19.45
C MET A 226 -6.37 4.68 18.14
N VAL A 227 -7.53 4.86 17.51
CA VAL A 227 -7.80 4.32 16.16
C VAL A 227 -6.85 4.95 15.13
N LEU A 228 -6.65 6.28 15.19
CA LEU A 228 -5.70 6.97 14.32
C LEU A 228 -4.26 6.43 14.49
N LEU A 229 -3.83 6.21 15.72
CA LEU A 229 -2.50 5.68 16.03
C LEU A 229 -2.32 4.24 15.53
N GLY A 230 -3.36 3.40 15.61
CA GLY A 230 -3.36 2.06 15.00
C GLY A 230 -3.16 2.11 13.48
N PHE A 231 -3.83 3.02 12.79
CA PHE A 231 -3.61 3.22 11.34
C PHE A 231 -2.24 3.86 11.03
N ALA A 232 -1.74 4.75 11.89
CA ALA A 232 -0.40 5.33 11.74
C ALA A 232 0.69 4.25 11.74
N PHE A 233 0.55 3.17 12.55
CA PHE A 233 1.40 1.99 12.45
C PHE A 233 1.27 1.32 11.08
N LYS A 234 0.05 0.97 10.64
CA LYS A 234 -0.17 0.23 9.39
C LYS A 234 0.33 0.98 8.16
N THR A 235 0.25 2.30 8.17
CA THR A 235 0.74 3.18 7.08
C THR A 235 2.23 3.55 7.23
N ALA A 236 2.89 3.12 8.32
CA ALA A 236 4.24 3.50 8.69
C ALA A 236 4.41 5.02 8.84
N SER A 237 3.43 5.68 9.47
CA SER A 237 3.47 7.11 9.77
C SER A 237 4.16 7.39 11.12
N VAL A 238 4.82 8.52 11.25
CA VAL A 238 5.49 8.94 12.49
C VAL A 238 4.43 9.19 13.58
N PRO A 239 4.66 8.76 14.86
CA PRO A 239 5.87 8.14 15.40
C PRO A 239 5.94 6.62 15.23
N PHE A 240 4.95 5.95 14.70
CA PHE A 240 4.87 4.49 14.60
C PHE A 240 5.55 3.89 13.36
N HIS A 241 6.49 4.61 12.74
CA HIS A 241 7.17 4.23 11.51
C HIS A 241 8.42 3.36 11.71
N PHE A 242 9.00 3.31 12.90
CA PHE A 242 10.34 2.75 13.15
C PHE A 242 10.46 1.26 12.85
N TRP A 243 9.36 0.53 12.78
CA TRP A 243 9.36 -0.86 12.34
C TRP A 243 9.66 -1.02 10.84
N ALA A 244 9.26 -0.06 10.00
CA ALA A 244 9.28 -0.20 8.54
C ALA A 244 10.73 -0.25 7.98
N PRO A 245 11.69 0.61 8.39
CA PRO A 245 13.08 0.48 7.94
C PRO A 245 13.71 -0.85 8.34
N GLU A 246 13.43 -1.35 9.55
CA GLU A 246 13.95 -2.62 10.04
C GLU A 246 13.34 -3.81 9.29
N ALA A 247 12.00 -3.82 9.15
CA ALA A 247 11.28 -4.88 8.47
C ALA A 247 11.65 -4.93 6.97
N TYR A 248 11.70 -3.78 6.28
CA TYR A 248 12.00 -3.77 4.85
C TYR A 248 13.47 -4.11 4.56
N GLU A 249 14.42 -3.70 5.41
CA GLU A 249 15.82 -4.07 5.25
C GLU A 249 16.05 -5.58 5.46
N GLY A 250 15.39 -6.18 6.45
CA GLY A 250 15.57 -7.58 6.81
C GLY A 250 14.76 -8.57 6.00
N ALA A 251 13.62 -8.17 5.44
CA ALA A 251 12.76 -9.02 4.64
C ALA A 251 13.39 -9.41 3.29
N PRO A 252 12.97 -10.51 2.65
CA PRO A 252 13.20 -10.73 1.22
C PRO A 252 12.77 -9.50 0.42
N ALA A 253 13.55 -9.06 -0.56
CA ALA A 253 13.25 -7.80 -1.26
C ALA A 253 11.87 -7.79 -1.96
N PRO A 254 11.35 -8.89 -2.55
CA PRO A 254 9.96 -8.94 -3.04
C PRO A 254 8.93 -8.71 -1.93
N VAL A 255 9.18 -9.20 -0.71
CA VAL A 255 8.31 -8.94 0.46
C VAL A 255 8.35 -7.46 0.85
N SER A 256 9.54 -6.83 0.80
CA SER A 256 9.67 -5.39 1.05
C SER A 256 8.86 -4.58 0.02
N ALA A 257 8.87 -4.98 -1.26
CA ALA A 257 8.02 -4.40 -2.32
C ALA A 257 6.53 -4.51 -1.99
N PHE A 258 6.09 -5.70 -1.58
CA PHE A 258 4.70 -5.99 -1.23
C PHE A 258 4.20 -5.16 -0.04
N LEU A 259 4.98 -5.14 1.04
CA LEU A 259 4.60 -4.44 2.27
C LEU A 259 4.64 -2.92 2.11
N SER A 260 5.64 -2.39 1.42
CA SER A 260 5.79 -0.95 1.24
C SER A 260 4.77 -0.35 0.27
N SER A 261 4.16 -1.15 -0.60
CA SER A 261 3.20 -0.73 -1.62
C SER A 261 1.78 -1.22 -1.33
N ALA A 262 1.45 -2.50 -1.53
CA ALA A 262 0.10 -3.04 -1.38
C ALA A 262 -0.43 -2.93 0.06
N SER A 263 0.37 -3.34 1.05
CA SER A 263 -0.05 -3.28 2.46
C SER A 263 -0.27 -1.85 2.93
N LYS A 264 0.55 -0.90 2.44
CA LYS A 264 0.38 0.53 2.75
C LYS A 264 -0.87 1.09 2.09
N ALA A 265 -1.14 0.77 0.83
CA ALA A 265 -2.37 1.18 0.15
C ALA A 265 -3.62 0.66 0.88
N ALA A 266 -3.60 -0.61 1.33
CA ALA A 266 -4.68 -1.19 2.13
C ALA A 266 -4.86 -0.47 3.48
N GLY A 267 -3.78 -0.09 4.14
CA GLY A 267 -3.82 0.71 5.38
C GLY A 267 -4.49 2.07 5.16
N PHE A 268 -4.16 2.74 4.07
CA PHE A 268 -4.74 4.03 3.74
C PHE A 268 -6.21 3.96 3.35
N VAL A 269 -6.63 3.00 2.51
CA VAL A 269 -8.05 2.88 2.16
C VAL A 269 -8.91 2.60 3.38
N LEU A 270 -8.41 1.78 4.32
CA LEU A 270 -9.13 1.52 5.56
C LEU A 270 -9.21 2.78 6.43
N ALA A 271 -8.13 3.55 6.55
CA ALA A 271 -8.14 4.83 7.26
C ALA A 271 -9.11 5.82 6.60
N PHE A 272 -9.11 5.94 5.27
CA PHE A 272 -10.08 6.79 4.56
C PHE A 272 -11.51 6.40 4.89
N ARG A 273 -11.87 5.10 4.80
CA ARG A 273 -13.20 4.63 5.15
C ARG A 273 -13.59 4.97 6.58
N VAL A 274 -12.75 4.62 7.54
CA VAL A 274 -13.07 4.83 8.95
C VAL A 274 -13.26 6.31 9.27
N PHE A 275 -12.31 7.16 8.87
CA PHE A 275 -12.36 8.58 9.24
C PHE A 275 -13.44 9.35 8.49
N LEU A 276 -13.74 8.98 7.23
CA LEU A 276 -14.75 9.69 6.44
C LEU A 276 -16.16 9.17 6.68
N THR A 277 -16.33 7.91 7.06
CA THR A 277 -17.66 7.31 7.21
C THR A 277 -18.09 7.15 8.68
N ALA A 278 -17.14 6.80 9.60
CA ALA A 278 -17.48 6.61 11.00
C ALA A 278 -17.30 7.87 11.86
N PHE A 279 -16.38 8.78 11.46
CA PHE A 279 -16.02 9.96 12.29
C PHE A 279 -16.14 11.31 11.57
N PRO A 280 -17.06 11.52 10.58
CA PRO A 280 -17.14 12.80 9.87
C PRO A 280 -17.51 13.94 10.82
N GLU A 281 -18.53 13.76 11.67
CA GLU A 281 -19.02 14.77 12.61
C GLU A 281 -18.01 15.05 13.73
N VAL A 282 -17.28 14.03 14.18
CA VAL A 282 -16.27 14.15 15.23
C VAL A 282 -15.11 15.05 14.80
N GLY A 283 -14.75 15.04 13.50
CA GLY A 283 -13.73 15.90 12.91
C GLY A 283 -14.27 17.27 12.42
N GLY A 284 -15.53 17.58 12.67
CA GLY A 284 -16.14 18.85 12.24
C GLY A 284 -16.46 18.93 10.75
N LEU A 285 -16.45 17.82 10.01
CA LEU A 285 -16.80 17.80 8.57
C LEU A 285 -18.27 18.10 8.32
N GLY A 286 -19.15 17.84 9.29
CA GLY A 286 -20.58 18.19 9.29
C GLY A 286 -20.87 19.64 9.63
N GLY A 287 -19.85 20.48 9.92
CA GLY A 287 -20.00 21.90 10.23
C GLY A 287 -20.24 22.22 11.71
N ALA A 288 -20.22 21.22 12.59
CA ALA A 288 -20.21 21.40 14.06
C ALA A 288 -18.79 21.62 14.59
N ASP A 289 -18.66 22.17 15.80
CA ASP A 289 -17.37 22.22 16.48
C ASP A 289 -16.88 20.79 16.74
N PRO A 290 -15.62 20.45 16.38
CA PRO A 290 -15.14 19.08 16.48
C PRO A 290 -14.98 18.65 17.95
N ALA A 291 -15.55 17.50 18.30
CA ALA A 291 -15.30 16.87 19.60
C ALA A 291 -13.83 16.46 19.75
N VAL A 292 -13.20 16.07 18.63
CA VAL A 292 -11.76 15.79 18.49
C VAL A 292 -11.34 16.20 17.10
N ASP A 293 -10.44 17.14 16.99
CA ASP A 293 -9.92 17.58 15.70
C ASP A 293 -8.88 16.58 15.15
N TRP A 294 -9.37 15.44 14.64
CA TRP A 294 -8.51 14.44 14.03
C TRP A 294 -7.92 14.94 12.68
N ILE A 295 -8.52 15.96 12.05
CA ILE A 295 -7.98 16.57 10.84
C ILE A 295 -6.69 17.31 11.16
N VAL A 296 -6.67 18.13 12.23
CA VAL A 296 -5.44 18.78 12.71
C VAL A 296 -4.41 17.74 13.14
N ALA A 297 -4.82 16.68 13.83
CA ALA A 297 -3.90 15.59 14.18
C ALA A 297 -3.27 14.95 12.93
N THR A 298 -4.05 14.70 11.86
CA THR A 298 -3.52 14.16 10.60
C THR A 298 -2.67 15.17 9.84
N GLN A 299 -2.92 16.49 9.92
CA GLN A 299 -2.04 17.54 9.37
C GLN A 299 -0.66 17.48 10.00
N VAL A 300 -0.60 17.41 11.32
CA VAL A 300 0.66 17.27 12.07
C VAL A 300 1.38 15.99 11.68
N LEU A 301 0.66 14.86 11.66
CA LEU A 301 1.21 13.57 11.25
C LEU A 301 1.75 13.61 9.82
N ALA A 302 1.04 14.23 8.88
CA ALA A 302 1.47 14.35 7.48
C ALA A 302 2.79 15.12 7.37
N VAL A 303 2.87 16.33 7.95
CA VAL A 303 4.08 17.17 7.90
C VAL A 303 5.27 16.47 8.57
N VAL A 304 5.07 15.91 9.76
CA VAL A 304 6.15 15.23 10.51
C VAL A 304 6.59 13.97 9.77
N THR A 305 5.65 13.19 9.22
CA THR A 305 5.96 11.95 8.48
C THR A 305 6.72 12.23 7.19
N MET A 306 6.28 13.24 6.41
CA MET A 306 7.02 13.70 5.23
C MET A 306 8.46 14.09 5.59
N THR A 307 8.62 14.91 6.62
CA THR A 307 9.90 15.48 7.00
C THR A 307 10.85 14.43 7.56
N VAL A 308 10.43 13.68 8.57
CA VAL A 308 11.27 12.64 9.19
C VAL A 308 11.67 11.59 8.17
N GLY A 309 10.71 11.12 7.34
CA GLY A 309 10.98 10.11 6.32
C GLY A 309 12.04 10.56 5.31
N ASN A 310 11.90 11.77 4.76
CA ASN A 310 12.84 12.27 3.74
C ASN A 310 14.22 12.63 4.33
N PHE A 311 14.28 13.26 5.52
CA PHE A 311 15.57 13.55 6.17
C PHE A 311 16.30 12.26 6.56
N ALA A 312 15.60 11.28 7.10
CA ALA A 312 16.20 9.99 7.43
C ALA A 312 16.67 9.25 6.16
N ALA A 313 15.91 9.29 5.05
CA ALA A 313 16.34 8.71 3.78
C ALA A 313 17.63 9.35 3.25
N ALA A 314 17.78 10.67 3.38
CA ALA A 314 18.94 11.43 2.91
C ALA A 314 20.25 11.05 3.63
N THR A 315 20.16 10.53 4.86
CA THR A 315 21.32 10.14 5.69
C THR A 315 21.70 8.66 5.57
N GLN A 316 20.93 7.86 4.80
CA GLN A 316 21.24 6.44 4.65
C GLN A 316 22.43 6.20 3.71
N GLU A 317 23.12 5.08 3.95
CA GLU A 317 24.21 4.58 3.13
C GLU A 317 23.82 3.31 2.35
N LYS A 318 22.71 2.68 2.73
CA LYS A 318 22.18 1.46 2.09
C LYS A 318 20.97 1.77 1.25
N VAL A 319 20.95 1.27 0.00
CA VAL A 319 19.86 1.52 -0.96
C VAL A 319 18.52 1.04 -0.44
N LYS A 320 18.43 -0.19 0.07
CA LYS A 320 17.18 -0.77 0.58
C LYS A 320 16.62 -0.01 1.78
N ARG A 321 17.50 0.46 2.69
CA ARG A 321 17.11 1.24 3.86
C ARG A 321 16.70 2.67 3.49
N MET A 322 17.36 3.26 2.51
CA MET A 322 16.96 4.55 1.92
C MET A 322 15.55 4.48 1.32
N LEU A 323 15.24 3.44 0.53
CA LEU A 323 13.90 3.20 -0.01
C LEU A 323 12.86 3.00 1.10
N ALA A 324 13.24 2.36 2.21
CA ALA A 324 12.35 2.17 3.35
C ALA A 324 11.95 3.50 4.01
N TYR A 325 12.90 4.40 4.27
CA TYR A 325 12.60 5.75 4.79
C TYR A 325 11.90 6.63 3.77
N SER A 326 12.24 6.52 2.49
CA SER A 326 11.50 7.14 1.40
C SER A 326 10.01 6.72 1.44
N SER A 327 9.74 5.43 1.68
CA SER A 327 8.38 4.91 1.84
C SER A 327 7.64 5.55 3.04
N VAL A 328 8.34 5.91 4.12
CA VAL A 328 7.77 6.70 5.23
C VAL A 328 7.42 8.11 4.74
N GLY A 329 8.31 8.78 4.02
CA GLY A 329 8.03 10.10 3.44
C GLY A 329 6.80 10.11 2.52
N HIS A 330 6.67 9.08 1.67
CA HIS A 330 5.49 8.93 0.79
C HIS A 330 4.20 8.66 1.57
N ALA A 331 4.24 7.98 2.72
CA ALA A 331 3.07 7.89 3.61
C ALA A 331 2.58 9.27 4.06
N GLY A 332 3.53 10.18 4.35
CA GLY A 332 3.20 11.58 4.67
C GLY A 332 2.49 12.30 3.52
N TYR A 333 2.89 12.06 2.25
CA TYR A 333 2.18 12.63 1.10
C TYR A 333 0.75 12.09 0.98
N VAL A 334 0.53 10.80 1.21
CA VAL A 334 -0.81 10.19 1.14
C VAL A 334 -1.70 10.65 2.30
N LEU A 335 -1.15 10.93 3.49
CA LEU A 335 -1.91 11.50 4.61
C LEU A 335 -2.59 12.83 4.26
N ILE A 336 -2.15 13.53 3.22
CA ILE A 336 -2.82 14.74 2.70
C ILE A 336 -4.30 14.44 2.40
N GLY A 337 -4.65 13.22 1.97
CA GLY A 337 -6.02 12.80 1.70
C GLY A 337 -6.97 12.92 2.89
N LEU A 338 -6.45 12.84 4.12
CA LEU A 338 -7.20 13.10 5.36
C LEU A 338 -6.92 14.50 5.93
N ALA A 339 -5.69 14.97 5.78
CA ALA A 339 -5.21 16.21 6.38
C ALA A 339 -5.77 17.50 5.72
N ALA A 340 -6.08 17.43 4.43
CA ALA A 340 -6.52 18.60 3.65
C ALA A 340 -8.04 18.67 3.40
N LEU A 341 -8.86 17.91 4.13
CA LEU A 341 -10.33 17.84 3.95
C LEU A 341 -11.09 19.13 4.31
N THR A 342 -10.41 20.10 4.91
CA THR A 342 -10.92 21.47 5.06
C THR A 342 -10.83 22.30 3.77
N ALA A 343 -10.15 21.80 2.72
CA ALA A 343 -10.11 22.42 1.41
C ALA A 343 -11.49 22.38 0.73
N PRO A 344 -11.79 23.34 -0.18
CA PRO A 344 -13.11 23.42 -0.84
C PRO A 344 -13.49 22.19 -1.66
N ASP A 345 -12.50 21.51 -2.26
CA ASP A 345 -12.71 20.32 -3.09
C ASP A 345 -12.17 19.08 -2.39
N ARG A 346 -13.00 18.44 -1.58
CA ARG A 346 -12.67 17.20 -0.85
C ARG A 346 -12.44 16.02 -1.77
N GLY A 347 -13.18 15.95 -2.88
CA GLY A 347 -13.03 14.91 -3.90
C GLY A 347 -11.65 14.96 -4.54
N LEU A 348 -11.17 16.15 -4.89
CA LEU A 348 -9.80 16.34 -5.40
C LEU A 348 -8.74 15.92 -4.36
N VAL A 349 -8.91 16.31 -3.09
CA VAL A 349 -7.98 15.97 -2.01
C VAL A 349 -7.82 14.46 -1.86
N LEU A 350 -8.92 13.75 -1.70
CA LEU A 350 -8.91 12.31 -1.50
C LEU A 350 -8.51 11.56 -2.78
N GLY A 351 -9.07 11.93 -3.93
CA GLY A 351 -8.77 11.33 -5.22
C GLY A 351 -7.30 11.49 -5.62
N ALA A 352 -6.67 12.64 -5.34
CA ALA A 352 -5.23 12.84 -5.56
C ALA A 352 -4.37 11.88 -4.72
N SER A 353 -4.76 11.62 -3.46
CA SER A 353 -4.08 10.66 -2.59
C SER A 353 -4.28 9.22 -3.07
N MET A 354 -5.47 8.86 -3.55
CA MET A 354 -5.75 7.56 -4.17
C MET A 354 -4.90 7.37 -5.45
N MET A 355 -4.85 8.39 -6.32
CA MET A 355 -4.00 8.36 -7.52
C MET A 355 -2.51 8.26 -7.18
N HIS A 356 -2.06 8.90 -6.09
CA HIS A 356 -0.69 8.75 -5.64
C HIS A 356 -0.38 7.30 -5.23
N LEU A 357 -1.31 6.60 -4.59
CA LEU A 357 -1.13 5.22 -4.15
C LEU A 357 -1.04 4.22 -5.31
N ILE A 358 -1.82 4.37 -6.39
CA ILE A 358 -1.68 3.48 -7.56
C ILE A 358 -0.34 3.71 -8.28
N VAL A 359 0.06 4.96 -8.48
CA VAL A 359 1.35 5.29 -9.09
C VAL A 359 2.50 4.80 -8.22
N TYR A 360 2.41 5.05 -6.91
CA TYR A 360 3.37 4.59 -5.92
C TYR A 360 3.46 3.06 -5.90
N GLY A 361 2.34 2.38 -6.07
CA GLY A 361 2.26 0.92 -6.19
C GLY A 361 3.23 0.37 -7.24
N PHE A 362 3.34 0.99 -8.42
CA PHE A 362 4.25 0.54 -9.46
C PHE A 362 5.69 1.03 -9.26
N MET A 363 5.90 2.34 -9.02
CA MET A 363 7.25 2.89 -8.95
C MET A 363 8.03 2.38 -7.74
N ASN A 364 7.40 2.23 -6.59
CA ASN A 364 8.06 1.73 -5.39
C ASN A 364 8.25 0.20 -5.41
N THR A 365 7.24 -0.54 -5.89
CA THR A 365 7.39 -1.99 -6.11
C THR A 365 8.55 -2.25 -7.06
N GLY A 366 8.60 -1.56 -8.19
CA GLY A 366 9.68 -1.69 -9.17
C GLY A 366 11.06 -1.41 -8.57
N ALA A 367 11.19 -0.37 -7.74
CA ALA A 367 12.45 -0.04 -7.07
C ALA A 367 12.92 -1.14 -6.12
N PHE A 368 12.03 -1.74 -5.30
CA PHE A 368 12.39 -2.87 -4.44
C PHE A 368 12.62 -4.16 -5.24
N LEU A 369 11.93 -4.38 -6.36
CA LEU A 369 12.20 -5.52 -7.25
C LEU A 369 13.54 -5.37 -7.97
N PHE A 370 13.97 -4.15 -8.30
CA PHE A 370 15.34 -3.91 -8.75
C PHE A 370 16.36 -4.25 -7.67
N VAL A 371 16.09 -3.93 -6.39
CA VAL A 371 16.94 -4.37 -5.28
C VAL A 371 16.96 -5.90 -5.19
N ALA A 372 15.83 -6.59 -5.41
CA ALA A 372 15.79 -8.06 -5.48
C ALA A 372 16.68 -8.59 -6.61
N LEU A 373 16.68 -7.93 -7.76
CA LEU A 373 17.53 -8.27 -8.90
C LEU A 373 19.02 -8.04 -8.57
N ALA A 374 19.36 -6.94 -7.90
CA ALA A 374 20.69 -6.67 -7.42
C ALA A 374 21.16 -7.72 -6.38
N GLU A 375 20.28 -8.10 -5.42
CA GLU A 375 20.54 -9.18 -4.47
C GLU A 375 20.78 -10.53 -5.17
N TYR A 376 20.03 -10.84 -6.25
CA TYR A 376 20.20 -12.04 -7.06
C TYR A 376 21.57 -12.09 -7.74
N TRP A 377 22.06 -10.96 -8.23
CA TRP A 377 23.38 -10.84 -8.84
C TRP A 377 24.53 -10.76 -7.81
N GLY A 378 24.24 -10.77 -6.51
CA GLY A 378 25.23 -10.66 -5.46
C GLY A 378 25.75 -9.24 -5.24
N VAL A 379 25.10 -8.21 -5.80
CA VAL A 379 25.39 -6.80 -5.52
C VAL A 379 25.16 -6.54 -4.03
N GLY A 380 26.11 -5.85 -3.38
CA GLY A 380 26.01 -5.51 -1.97
C GLY A 380 24.89 -4.53 -1.65
N ARG A 381 24.87 -3.98 -0.44
CA ARG A 381 23.74 -3.19 0.05
C ARG A 381 23.97 -1.68 0.06
N THR A 382 25.25 -1.25 -0.01
CA THR A 382 25.63 0.18 0.05
C THR A 382 25.48 0.85 -1.31
N PHE A 383 25.50 2.18 -1.34
CA PHE A 383 25.49 2.89 -2.62
C PHE A 383 26.73 2.57 -3.46
N GLU A 384 27.88 2.36 -2.83
CA GLU A 384 29.16 2.04 -3.50
C GLU A 384 29.11 0.69 -4.21
N ASP A 385 28.37 -0.28 -3.66
CA ASP A 385 28.20 -1.59 -4.28
C ASP A 385 27.43 -1.52 -5.63
N TYR A 386 26.74 -0.41 -5.91
CA TYR A 386 26.03 -0.18 -7.16
C TYR A 386 26.87 0.58 -8.20
N ASN A 387 28.12 0.96 -7.89
CA ASN A 387 28.97 1.70 -8.80
C ASN A 387 29.18 0.97 -10.12
N GLY A 388 28.98 1.68 -11.24
CA GLY A 388 29.23 1.15 -12.59
C GLY A 388 28.28 0.04 -13.04
N LEU A 389 27.22 -0.31 -12.28
CA LEU A 389 26.31 -1.41 -12.59
C LEU A 389 25.65 -1.25 -13.97
N SER A 390 25.49 -0.02 -14.45
CA SER A 390 24.92 0.27 -15.78
C SER A 390 25.75 -0.28 -16.94
N THR A 391 27.03 -0.55 -16.76
CA THR A 391 27.90 -1.12 -17.81
C THR A 391 27.51 -2.57 -18.12
N GLN A 392 27.00 -3.30 -17.13
CA GLN A 392 26.62 -4.71 -17.29
C GLN A 392 25.11 -4.91 -17.41
N ALA A 393 24.29 -4.09 -16.69
CA ALA A 393 22.83 -4.19 -16.69
C ALA A 393 22.14 -2.86 -17.04
N PRO A 394 22.39 -2.28 -18.23
CA PRO A 394 21.91 -0.93 -18.57
C PRO A 394 20.38 -0.79 -18.56
N LEU A 395 19.64 -1.81 -19.00
CA LEU A 395 18.18 -1.76 -19.02
C LEU A 395 17.59 -1.81 -17.60
N ALA A 396 18.15 -2.62 -16.70
CA ALA A 396 17.73 -2.67 -15.31
C ALA A 396 18.04 -1.35 -14.58
N CYS A 397 19.23 -0.78 -14.81
CA CYS A 397 19.62 0.53 -14.26
C CYS A 397 18.75 1.67 -14.82
N ALA A 398 18.34 1.60 -16.09
CA ALA A 398 17.38 2.54 -16.68
C ALA A 398 16.01 2.43 -16.00
N ALA A 399 15.51 1.21 -15.77
CA ALA A 399 14.27 0.99 -15.03
C ALA A 399 14.34 1.57 -13.61
N MET A 400 15.43 1.31 -12.87
CA MET A 400 15.62 1.89 -11.52
C MET A 400 15.66 3.43 -11.57
N THR A 401 16.33 4.01 -12.56
CA THR A 401 16.38 5.47 -12.75
C THR A 401 14.98 6.04 -12.97
N ILE A 402 14.14 5.36 -13.79
CA ILE A 402 12.73 5.74 -14.01
C ILE A 402 11.97 5.72 -12.68
N PHE A 403 12.11 4.66 -11.88
CA PHE A 403 11.44 4.57 -10.57
C PHE A 403 11.86 5.70 -9.65
N LEU A 404 13.15 5.93 -9.49
CA LEU A 404 13.69 6.93 -8.57
C LEU A 404 13.30 8.35 -8.98
N PHE A 405 13.35 8.68 -10.26
CA PHE A 405 12.94 10.00 -10.74
C PHE A 405 11.42 10.19 -10.70
N SER A 406 10.63 9.14 -10.93
CA SER A 406 9.18 9.18 -10.73
C SER A 406 8.84 9.36 -9.24
N LEU A 407 9.54 8.66 -8.32
CA LEU A 407 9.42 8.86 -6.86
C LEU A 407 9.80 10.28 -6.43
N ALA A 408 10.83 10.87 -7.03
CA ALA A 408 11.19 12.28 -6.80
C ALA A 408 10.10 13.25 -7.29
N GLY A 409 9.31 12.84 -8.30
CA GLY A 409 8.29 13.70 -8.92
C GLY A 409 8.78 14.43 -10.15
N LEU A 410 9.79 13.89 -10.86
CA LEU A 410 10.19 14.39 -12.17
C LEU A 410 9.23 13.84 -13.25
N PRO A 411 9.02 14.54 -14.38
CA PRO A 411 8.06 14.18 -15.43
C PRO A 411 8.55 13.01 -16.31
N VAL A 412 9.06 11.96 -15.69
CA VAL A 412 9.50 10.71 -16.30
C VAL A 412 8.42 9.62 -16.15
N GLY A 413 7.58 9.72 -15.12
CA GLY A 413 6.51 8.78 -14.82
C GLY A 413 5.34 9.44 -14.09
N GLY A 414 4.33 8.63 -13.76
CA GLY A 414 3.09 9.08 -13.10
C GLY A 414 3.28 9.82 -11.76
N GLY A 415 4.45 9.64 -11.11
CA GLY A 415 4.78 10.30 -9.85
C GLY A 415 4.76 11.84 -9.92
N PHE A 416 5.09 12.42 -11.08
CA PHE A 416 4.98 13.85 -11.31
C PHE A 416 3.53 14.34 -11.18
N LEU A 417 2.62 13.74 -11.94
CA LEU A 417 1.21 14.15 -11.93
C LEU A 417 0.55 13.88 -10.58
N SER A 418 0.81 12.75 -9.96
CA SER A 418 0.22 12.44 -8.66
C SER A 418 0.63 13.44 -7.58
N LYS A 419 1.91 13.86 -7.52
CA LYS A 419 2.36 14.91 -6.61
C LYS A 419 1.83 16.29 -7.00
N PHE A 420 1.70 16.58 -8.31
CA PHE A 420 1.14 17.83 -8.79
C PHE A 420 -0.33 17.99 -8.36
N TYR A 421 -1.15 16.92 -8.47
CA TYR A 421 -2.54 16.95 -7.99
C TYR A 421 -2.63 17.08 -6.47
N LEU A 422 -1.73 16.43 -5.70
CA LEU A 422 -1.63 16.64 -4.25
C LEU A 422 -1.27 18.10 -3.89
N LEU A 423 -0.40 18.71 -4.68
CA LEU A 423 -0.07 20.13 -4.52
C LEU A 423 -1.27 21.03 -4.82
N LEU A 424 -1.99 20.78 -5.92
CA LEU A 424 -3.21 21.53 -6.26
C LEU A 424 -4.27 21.40 -5.16
N ALA A 425 -4.45 20.21 -4.60
CA ALA A 425 -5.38 19.93 -3.53
C ALA A 425 -5.07 20.71 -2.24
N THR A 426 -3.80 21.06 -2.01
CA THR A 426 -3.35 21.73 -0.77
C THR A 426 -2.99 23.20 -0.95
N ALA A 427 -2.89 23.71 -2.17
CA ALA A 427 -2.42 25.07 -2.44
C ALA A 427 -3.40 26.17 -2.01
N ASN A 428 -4.66 25.84 -1.77
CA ASN A 428 -5.73 26.79 -1.48
C ASN A 428 -6.05 26.87 0.02
N GLY A 429 -5.94 28.05 0.61
CA GLY A 429 -6.48 28.36 1.94
C GLY A 429 -5.64 27.85 3.11
N ALA A 430 -6.30 27.26 4.12
CA ALA A 430 -5.69 26.90 5.40
C ALA A 430 -4.64 25.76 5.32
N THR A 431 -4.53 25.06 4.18
CA THR A 431 -3.67 23.87 4.00
C THR A 431 -2.32 24.17 3.34
N TRP A 432 -1.95 25.45 3.14
CA TRP A 432 -0.70 25.86 2.48
C TRP A 432 0.57 25.28 3.12
N LEU A 433 0.55 25.01 4.43
CA LEU A 433 1.68 24.37 5.13
C LEU A 433 1.93 22.95 4.61
N LEU A 434 0.88 22.21 4.26
CA LEU A 434 1.00 20.87 3.64
C LEU A 434 1.62 20.99 2.24
N ALA A 435 1.21 22.00 1.45
CA ALA A 435 1.78 22.29 0.14
C ALA A 435 3.28 22.63 0.25
N ALA A 436 3.65 23.50 1.18
CA ALA A 436 5.05 23.87 1.41
C ALA A 436 5.88 22.65 1.86
N ALA A 437 5.38 21.86 2.80
CA ALA A 437 6.03 20.63 3.25
C ALA A 437 6.21 19.63 2.09
N LEU A 438 5.18 19.44 1.24
CA LEU A 438 5.25 18.58 0.06
C LEU A 438 6.37 19.01 -0.90
N ILE A 439 6.46 20.31 -1.23
CA ILE A 439 7.47 20.86 -2.15
C ILE A 439 8.89 20.65 -1.58
N ILE A 440 9.11 21.07 -0.34
CA ILE A 440 10.43 21.00 0.31
C ILE A 440 10.89 19.53 0.39
N ASN A 441 10.02 18.63 0.84
CA ASN A 441 10.34 17.22 1.01
C ASN A 441 10.51 16.52 -0.34
N SER A 442 9.75 16.91 -1.37
CA SER A 442 9.93 16.39 -2.73
C SER A 442 11.26 16.81 -3.33
N ALA A 443 11.69 18.07 -3.13
CA ALA A 443 12.99 18.55 -3.56
C ALA A 443 14.13 17.80 -2.83
N LEU A 444 14.00 17.58 -1.52
CA LEU A 444 14.97 16.80 -0.75
C LEU A 444 15.06 15.35 -1.25
N SER A 445 13.93 14.77 -1.66
CA SER A 445 13.92 13.40 -2.17
C SER A 445 14.75 13.23 -3.44
N LEU A 446 14.81 14.21 -4.30
CA LEU A 446 15.65 14.20 -5.50
C LEU A 446 17.14 14.03 -5.15
N PHE A 447 17.60 14.63 -4.06
CA PHE A 447 18.99 14.51 -3.61
C PHE A 447 19.39 13.05 -3.36
N TYR A 448 18.66 12.33 -2.51
CA TYR A 448 19.08 10.98 -2.15
C TYR A 448 18.79 9.95 -3.26
N TYR A 449 17.79 10.14 -4.08
CA TYR A 449 17.57 9.30 -5.25
C TYR A 449 18.66 9.48 -6.31
N SER A 450 19.11 10.73 -6.53
CA SER A 450 20.21 11.01 -7.45
C SER A 450 21.52 10.36 -7.03
N ARG A 451 21.75 10.10 -5.72
CA ARG A 451 22.93 9.36 -5.25
C ARG A 451 23.00 7.95 -5.82
N VAL A 452 21.86 7.23 -5.87
CA VAL A 452 21.79 5.88 -6.46
C VAL A 452 22.02 5.93 -7.96
N VAL A 453 21.38 6.90 -8.64
CA VAL A 453 21.56 7.11 -10.08
C VAL A 453 23.01 7.44 -10.40
N LYS A 454 23.64 8.31 -9.59
CA LYS A 454 25.07 8.66 -9.74
C LYS A 454 25.95 7.42 -9.60
N ALA A 455 25.73 6.59 -8.59
CA ALA A 455 26.49 5.35 -8.39
C ALA A 455 26.37 4.41 -9.61
N MET A 456 25.16 4.15 -10.08
CA MET A 456 24.93 3.23 -11.19
C MET A 456 25.54 3.68 -12.52
N TRP A 457 25.52 5.01 -12.82
CA TRP A 457 25.80 5.54 -14.16
C TRP A 457 27.12 6.29 -14.28
N PHE A 458 27.67 6.87 -13.21
CA PHE A 458 28.77 7.82 -13.28
C PHE A 458 29.99 7.46 -12.42
N GLU A 459 29.82 6.57 -11.42
CA GLU A 459 30.94 6.11 -10.61
C GLU A 459 31.48 4.79 -11.18
N GLU A 460 32.80 4.60 -11.06
CA GLU A 460 33.45 3.36 -11.47
C GLU A 460 33.46 2.39 -10.29
N ALA A 461 33.25 1.09 -10.56
CA ALA A 461 33.36 0.04 -9.56
C ALA A 461 34.83 -0.31 -9.33
N ASP A 462 35.27 -0.38 -8.07
CA ASP A 462 36.61 -0.90 -7.72
C ASP A 462 36.70 -2.40 -7.99
N ASP A 463 35.62 -3.15 -7.76
CA ASP A 463 35.47 -4.59 -8.02
C ASP A 463 34.10 -4.84 -8.69
N PRO A 464 34.03 -4.82 -10.03
CA PRO A 464 32.76 -4.95 -10.73
C PRO A 464 32.18 -6.35 -10.58
N VAL A 465 30.91 -6.43 -10.16
CA VAL A 465 30.16 -7.69 -10.08
C VAL A 465 29.99 -8.25 -11.50
N GLU A 466 30.44 -9.48 -11.75
CA GLU A 466 30.18 -10.18 -13.00
C GLU A 466 28.75 -10.72 -13.03
N ILE A 467 27.96 -10.34 -14.04
CA ILE A 467 26.58 -10.78 -14.22
C ILE A 467 26.56 -11.92 -15.24
N ASP A 468 26.54 -13.16 -14.75
CA ASP A 468 26.56 -14.37 -15.59
C ASP A 468 25.15 -14.79 -16.07
N SER A 469 24.08 -14.39 -15.36
CA SER A 469 22.73 -14.82 -15.65
C SER A 469 21.68 -13.71 -15.41
N TYR A 470 20.61 -13.76 -16.21
CA TYR A 470 19.50 -12.85 -16.11
C TYR A 470 18.23 -13.62 -15.69
N PRO A 471 17.76 -13.46 -14.44
CA PRO A 471 16.56 -14.14 -13.95
C PRO A 471 15.34 -13.60 -14.69
N THR A 472 14.72 -14.43 -15.52
CA THR A 472 13.74 -13.99 -16.54
C THR A 472 12.48 -13.38 -15.91
N SER A 473 11.93 -14.04 -14.89
CA SER A 473 10.66 -13.61 -14.26
C SER A 473 10.84 -12.37 -13.39
N LEU A 474 11.93 -12.33 -12.61
CA LEU A 474 12.28 -11.16 -11.80
C LEU A 474 12.60 -9.96 -12.69
N TYR A 475 13.38 -10.17 -13.76
CA TYR A 475 13.72 -9.12 -14.72
C TYR A 475 12.47 -8.59 -15.43
N ALA A 476 11.58 -9.51 -15.88
CA ALA A 476 10.31 -9.14 -16.48
C ALA A 476 9.43 -8.31 -15.55
N ALA A 477 9.35 -8.68 -14.25
CA ALA A 477 8.59 -7.92 -13.27
C ALA A 477 9.12 -6.47 -13.11
N VAL A 478 10.44 -6.28 -13.10
CA VAL A 478 11.08 -4.94 -13.06
C VAL A 478 10.71 -4.14 -14.31
N VAL A 479 10.83 -4.75 -15.51
CA VAL A 479 10.52 -4.06 -16.78
C VAL A 479 9.03 -3.72 -16.87
N ILE A 480 8.12 -4.63 -16.49
CA ILE A 480 6.66 -4.37 -16.48
C ILE A 480 6.35 -3.20 -15.52
N ALA A 481 6.93 -3.18 -14.33
CA ALA A 481 6.75 -2.08 -13.38
C ALA A 481 7.26 -0.73 -13.94
N ALA A 482 8.40 -0.73 -14.66
CA ALA A 482 8.95 0.47 -15.30
C ALA A 482 8.04 0.99 -16.42
N ILE A 483 7.58 0.10 -17.29
CA ILE A 483 6.63 0.44 -18.36
C ILE A 483 5.34 1.01 -17.76
N ALA A 484 4.77 0.36 -16.74
CA ALA A 484 3.57 0.84 -16.06
C ALA A 484 3.81 2.23 -15.42
N THR A 485 4.95 2.45 -14.77
CA THR A 485 5.32 3.75 -14.17
C THR A 485 5.36 4.87 -15.22
N VAL A 486 5.93 4.61 -16.40
CA VAL A 486 5.98 5.58 -17.50
C VAL A 486 4.58 5.79 -18.12
N LEU A 487 3.85 4.70 -18.39
CA LEU A 487 2.53 4.77 -19.02
C LEU A 487 1.48 5.46 -18.13
N LEU A 488 1.64 5.39 -16.80
CA LEU A 488 0.77 6.13 -15.87
C LEU A 488 0.89 7.66 -16.00
N LEU A 489 1.91 8.19 -16.67
CA LEU A 489 1.98 9.63 -16.97
C LEU A 489 0.94 10.04 -18.03
N PRO A 490 0.95 9.50 -19.27
CA PRO A 490 -0.08 9.82 -20.27
C PRO A 490 -1.46 9.24 -19.94
N ALA A 491 -1.53 8.10 -19.24
CA ALA A 491 -2.78 7.44 -18.85
C ALA A 491 -3.41 8.04 -17.58
N PHE A 492 -2.79 9.01 -16.93
CA PHE A 492 -3.30 9.61 -15.69
C PHE A 492 -4.73 10.12 -15.84
N GLY A 493 -5.03 10.79 -16.95
CA GLY A 493 -6.37 11.29 -17.26
C GLY A 493 -7.44 10.21 -17.52
N LEU A 494 -7.04 8.95 -17.75
CA LEU A 494 -7.96 7.82 -17.90
C LEU A 494 -8.36 7.21 -16.55
N LEU A 495 -7.45 7.25 -15.56
CA LEU A 495 -7.65 6.66 -14.23
C LEU A 495 -8.16 7.67 -13.21
N SER A 496 -7.83 8.96 -13.37
CA SER A 496 -8.21 10.00 -12.43
C SER A 496 -9.73 10.16 -12.27
N PRO A 497 -10.60 10.05 -13.30
CA PRO A 497 -12.04 10.11 -13.10
C PRO A 497 -12.52 9.04 -12.13
N SER A 498 -12.10 7.77 -12.31
CA SER A 498 -12.51 6.68 -11.41
C SER A 498 -12.07 6.91 -9.96
N SER A 499 -10.88 7.49 -9.73
CA SER A 499 -10.43 7.79 -8.37
C SER A 499 -11.17 8.98 -7.76
N PHE A 500 -11.47 10.02 -8.54
CA PHE A 500 -12.19 11.20 -8.06
C PHE A 500 -13.66 10.89 -7.82
N ASP A 501 -14.34 10.14 -8.72
CA ASP A 501 -15.71 9.70 -8.53
C ASP A 501 -15.84 8.78 -7.31
N ALA A 502 -14.91 7.84 -7.14
CA ALA A 502 -14.84 6.99 -5.96
C ALA A 502 -14.59 7.79 -4.67
N ALA A 503 -13.77 8.84 -4.73
CA ALA A 503 -13.54 9.73 -3.60
C ALA A 503 -14.80 10.56 -3.26
N ILE A 504 -15.46 11.13 -4.27
CA ILE A 504 -16.68 11.95 -4.09
C ILE A 504 -17.83 11.13 -3.49
N SER A 505 -17.93 9.84 -3.82
CA SER A 505 -18.99 8.96 -3.31
C SER A 505 -18.95 8.72 -1.80
N LEU A 506 -17.88 9.15 -1.10
CA LEU A 506 -17.77 9.07 0.35
C LEU A 506 -18.25 10.33 1.09
N PHE A 507 -18.56 11.40 0.39
CA PHE A 507 -19.05 12.67 0.93
C PHE A 507 -20.52 12.93 0.59
#